data_af325c9cb5a9d05eb1be0dde6c351169
#
_entry.id   af325c9cb5a9d05eb1be0dde6c351169
#
_cell.length_a   1.000
_cell.length_b   1.000
_cell.length_c   1.000
_cell.angle_alpha   90.00
_cell.angle_beta   90.00
_cell.angle_gamma   90.00
#
_symmetry.space_group_name_H-M   'P 1'
#
loop_
_entity.id
_entity.type
_entity.pdbx_description
1 polymer ?
#
loop_
_entity_poly.entity_id
_entity_poly.type
_entity_poly.pdbx_seq_one_letter_code
_entity_poly.pdbx_strand_id
1 'polypeptide(L)'
;MPRKKQYQWDAETSGQEAPEQLSRSAKKRQSSALQDLGADLTKLPVSELDRLPLTPDLLEALRLYARISNREGRRRQLQFIGRLMRGVDAGPLAEAIEARRNGQQADAARLHLAEQWREKLLSAAEADVDALLAVFPWPDAEAAGRPELEKLLAEARREDDRRPPHARRALFRGIMRLLEQR
;
A
#
# COMPACT_ATOMS: atom_id res chain seq x y z
N MET A 1 52.39 -44.60 6.70
CA MET A 1 51.68 -43.42 7.26
C MET A 1 51.90 -42.27 6.32
N PRO A 2 50.85 -41.67 5.68
CA PRO A 2 51.02 -40.53 4.79
C PRO A 2 51.15 -39.25 5.59
N ARG A 3 52.15 -38.41 5.27
CA ARG A 3 52.43 -37.12 5.87
C ARG A 3 51.31 -36.14 5.52
N LYS A 4 50.68 -35.53 6.54
CA LYS A 4 49.79 -34.37 6.37
C LYS A 4 50.61 -33.18 5.80
N LYS A 5 50.24 -32.68 4.61
CA LYS A 5 50.74 -31.41 4.10
C LYS A 5 50.11 -30.30 4.93
N GLN A 6 50.90 -29.58 5.74
CA GLN A 6 50.57 -28.31 6.35
C GLN A 6 50.68 -27.23 5.26
N TYR A 7 49.54 -26.63 4.89
CA TYR A 7 49.54 -25.41 4.12
C TYR A 7 49.77 -24.25 5.08
N GLN A 8 50.97 -23.65 5.06
CA GLN A 8 51.20 -22.33 5.66
C GLN A 8 50.54 -21.31 4.77
N TRP A 9 49.60 -20.56 5.34
CA TRP A 9 49.11 -19.31 4.78
C TRP A 9 50.01 -18.21 5.29
N ASP A 10 50.82 -17.63 4.43
CA ASP A 10 51.50 -16.37 4.71
C ASP A 10 50.49 -15.25 4.70
N ALA A 11 50.16 -14.75 5.87
CA ALA A 11 49.31 -13.59 6.07
C ALA A 11 50.16 -12.32 5.98
N GLU A 12 50.52 -11.94 4.78
CA GLU A 12 51.01 -10.58 4.51
C GLU A 12 50.46 -10.13 3.18
N THR A 13 49.34 -9.39 3.21
CA THR A 13 49.05 -8.40 2.19
C THR A 13 48.04 -7.38 2.72
N SER A 14 48.57 -6.23 3.15
CA SER A 14 48.07 -4.88 2.93
C SER A 14 46.57 -4.67 2.84
N GLY A 15 46.06 -3.85 3.75
CA GLY A 15 44.75 -3.21 3.79
C GLY A 15 44.25 -2.62 2.46
N GLN A 16 43.52 -3.44 1.76
CA GLN A 16 42.46 -3.00 0.86
C GLN A 16 41.20 -3.64 1.42
N GLU A 17 40.27 -2.85 1.89
CA GLU A 17 38.93 -3.27 2.23
C GLU A 17 38.31 -3.91 0.96
N ALA A 18 38.42 -5.22 0.87
CA ALA A 18 37.72 -5.99 -0.16
C ALA A 18 36.22 -5.73 0.05
N PRO A 19 35.44 -5.40 -0.98
CA PRO A 19 34.02 -5.18 -0.84
C PRO A 19 33.41 -6.41 -0.15
N GLU A 20 32.71 -6.17 0.96
CA GLU A 20 32.14 -7.20 1.83
C GLU A 20 31.33 -8.19 1.00
N GLN A 21 31.90 -9.36 0.73
CA GLN A 21 31.26 -10.36 -0.12
C GLN A 21 30.07 -10.93 0.65
N LEU A 22 28.88 -10.45 0.28
CA LEU A 22 27.61 -10.95 0.79
C LEU A 22 27.60 -12.48 0.80
N SER A 23 27.23 -13.08 1.92
CA SER A 23 27.11 -14.54 2.05
C SER A 23 26.12 -15.10 1.01
N ARG A 24 26.23 -16.38 0.66
CA ARG A 24 25.29 -17.02 -0.29
C ARG A 24 23.83 -16.85 0.13
N SER A 25 23.54 -16.92 1.42
CA SER A 25 22.19 -16.70 1.96
C SER A 25 21.75 -15.24 1.84
N ALA A 26 22.65 -14.26 2.01
CA ALA A 26 22.36 -12.84 1.80
C ALA A 26 22.07 -12.55 0.33
N LYS A 27 22.86 -13.07 -0.62
CA LYS A 27 22.60 -12.96 -2.06
C LYS A 27 21.26 -13.58 -2.46
N LYS A 28 20.88 -14.72 -1.87
CA LYS A 28 19.59 -15.35 -2.10
C LYS A 28 18.44 -14.47 -1.58
N ARG A 29 18.55 -13.93 -0.37
CA ARG A 29 17.54 -13.00 0.19
C ARG A 29 17.38 -11.76 -0.66
N GLN A 30 18.47 -11.14 -1.08
CA GLN A 30 18.45 -9.96 -1.96
C GLN A 30 17.77 -10.29 -3.31
N SER A 31 18.10 -11.42 -3.93
CA SER A 31 17.45 -11.85 -5.17
C SER A 31 15.95 -12.10 -4.99
N SER A 32 15.53 -12.69 -3.85
CA SER A 32 14.11 -12.88 -3.54
C SER A 32 13.40 -11.53 -3.36
N ALA A 33 13.98 -10.61 -2.59
CA ALA A 33 13.41 -9.28 -2.37
C ALA A 33 13.21 -8.50 -3.69
N LEU A 34 14.18 -8.59 -4.61
CA LEU A 34 14.03 -7.97 -5.95
C LEU A 34 12.91 -8.64 -6.77
N GLN A 35 12.74 -9.95 -6.67
CA GLN A 35 11.64 -10.65 -7.34
C GLN A 35 10.29 -10.26 -6.75
N ASP A 36 10.20 -10.15 -5.42
CA ASP A 36 8.98 -9.73 -4.73
C ASP A 36 8.61 -8.30 -5.10
N LEU A 37 9.60 -7.38 -5.13
CA LEU A 37 9.41 -6.01 -5.59
C LEU A 37 8.93 -5.96 -7.06
N GLY A 38 9.53 -6.76 -7.95
CA GLY A 38 9.08 -6.90 -9.33
C GLY A 38 7.63 -7.42 -9.43
N ALA A 39 7.24 -8.35 -8.56
CA ALA A 39 5.87 -8.84 -8.48
C ALA A 39 4.90 -7.76 -7.98
N ASP A 40 5.31 -6.92 -7.02
CA ASP A 40 4.50 -5.81 -6.53
C ASP A 40 4.32 -4.73 -7.61
N LEU A 41 5.35 -4.43 -8.41
CA LEU A 41 5.22 -3.54 -9.57
C LEU A 41 4.16 -4.01 -10.58
N THR A 42 3.97 -5.32 -10.76
CA THR A 42 2.92 -5.84 -11.67
C THR A 42 1.49 -5.56 -11.20
N LYS A 43 1.30 -5.17 -9.94
CA LYS A 43 -0.02 -4.83 -9.35
C LYS A 43 -0.38 -3.36 -9.54
N LEU A 44 0.58 -2.53 -9.99
CA LEU A 44 0.36 -1.11 -10.22
C LEU A 44 -0.37 -0.88 -11.55
N PRO A 45 -1.27 0.11 -11.62
CA PRO A 45 -1.81 0.57 -12.89
C PRO A 45 -0.73 1.19 -13.75
N VAL A 46 -0.89 1.10 -15.08
CA VAL A 46 0.10 1.60 -16.05
C VAL A 46 0.43 3.08 -15.84
N SER A 47 -0.58 3.90 -15.50
CA SER A 47 -0.41 5.33 -15.23
C SER A 47 0.51 5.64 -14.04
N GLU A 48 0.63 4.74 -13.09
CA GLU A 48 1.57 4.87 -11.97
C GLU A 48 2.96 4.37 -12.35
N LEU A 49 3.05 3.28 -13.11
CA LEU A 49 4.32 2.78 -13.63
C LEU A 49 5.06 3.84 -14.45
N ASP A 50 4.34 4.65 -15.24
CA ASP A 50 4.91 5.72 -16.07
C ASP A 50 5.55 6.86 -15.26
N ARG A 51 5.24 6.96 -13.96
CA ARG A 51 5.81 7.97 -13.05
C ARG A 51 7.04 7.47 -12.28
N LEU A 52 7.31 6.17 -12.34
CA LEU A 52 8.43 5.57 -11.62
C LEU A 52 9.72 5.64 -12.46
N PRO A 53 10.90 5.70 -11.83
CA PRO A 53 12.19 5.70 -12.52
C PRO A 53 12.53 4.29 -13.03
N LEU A 54 11.71 3.78 -13.95
CA LEU A 54 11.88 2.47 -14.56
C LEU A 54 12.74 2.57 -15.82
N THR A 55 13.56 1.55 -16.06
CA THR A 55 14.20 1.41 -17.36
C THR A 55 13.15 1.12 -18.45
N PRO A 56 13.38 1.54 -19.71
CA PRO A 56 12.44 1.28 -20.82
C PRO A 56 12.06 -0.20 -20.94
N ASP A 57 13.04 -1.09 -20.84
CA ASP A 57 12.83 -2.55 -20.92
C ASP A 57 11.95 -3.08 -19.80
N LEU A 58 12.14 -2.58 -18.56
CA LEU A 58 11.34 -3.00 -17.42
C LEU A 58 9.90 -2.49 -17.53
N LEU A 59 9.72 -1.24 -17.95
CA LEU A 59 8.41 -0.66 -18.18
C LEU A 59 7.64 -1.42 -19.26
N GLU A 60 8.28 -1.76 -20.38
CA GLU A 60 7.67 -2.56 -21.44
C GLU A 60 7.30 -3.97 -20.94
N ALA A 61 8.19 -4.60 -20.18
CA ALA A 61 7.94 -5.92 -19.61
C ALA A 61 6.72 -5.91 -18.65
N LEU A 62 6.56 -4.86 -17.83
CA LEU A 62 5.42 -4.67 -16.95
C LEU A 62 4.11 -4.42 -17.71
N ARG A 63 4.16 -3.57 -18.75
CA ARG A 63 3.01 -3.34 -19.64
C ARG A 63 2.57 -4.61 -20.38
N LEU A 64 3.53 -5.42 -20.83
CA LEU A 64 3.24 -6.71 -21.44
C LEU A 64 2.60 -7.66 -20.44
N TYR A 65 3.11 -7.73 -19.22
CA TYR A 65 2.53 -8.57 -18.16
C TYR A 65 1.04 -8.27 -17.94
N ALA A 66 0.64 -7.00 -17.94
CA ALA A 66 -0.75 -6.58 -17.77
C ALA A 66 -1.69 -7.10 -18.88
N ARG A 67 -1.15 -7.36 -20.08
CA ARG A 67 -1.92 -7.86 -21.26
C ARG A 67 -2.03 -9.38 -21.31
N ILE A 68 -1.16 -10.09 -20.60
CA ILE A 68 -1.14 -11.56 -20.62
C ILE A 68 -2.31 -12.09 -19.79
N SER A 69 -3.19 -12.88 -20.40
CA SER A 69 -4.34 -13.49 -19.72
C SER A 69 -4.03 -14.88 -19.15
N ASN A 70 -3.17 -15.68 -19.82
CA ASN A 70 -2.89 -17.05 -19.41
C ASN A 70 -1.86 -17.10 -18.26
N ARG A 71 -2.05 -18.07 -17.36
CA ARG A 71 -1.24 -18.23 -16.13
C ARG A 71 0.23 -18.52 -16.45
N GLU A 72 0.50 -19.37 -17.41
CA GLU A 72 1.88 -19.79 -17.74
C GLU A 72 2.67 -18.63 -18.39
N GLY A 73 2.03 -17.86 -19.27
CA GLY A 73 2.61 -16.66 -19.84
C GLY A 73 2.94 -15.61 -18.75
N ARG A 74 2.03 -15.38 -17.79
CA ARG A 74 2.29 -14.50 -16.64
C ARG A 74 3.48 -15.00 -15.82
N ARG A 75 3.58 -16.29 -15.56
CA ARG A 75 4.70 -16.87 -14.80
C ARG A 75 6.04 -16.62 -15.51
N ARG A 76 6.10 -16.87 -16.82
CA ARG A 76 7.32 -16.62 -17.62
C ARG A 76 7.67 -15.15 -17.66
N GLN A 77 6.68 -14.27 -17.86
CA GLN A 77 6.90 -12.82 -17.89
C GLN A 77 7.38 -12.31 -16.53
N LEU A 78 6.85 -12.81 -15.42
CA LEU A 78 7.29 -12.45 -14.08
C LEU A 78 8.76 -12.87 -13.83
N GLN A 79 9.16 -14.03 -14.32
CA GLN A 79 10.57 -14.45 -14.28
C GLN A 79 11.48 -13.53 -15.10
N PHE A 80 10.99 -13.02 -16.23
CA PHE A 80 11.72 -12.05 -17.05
C PHE A 80 11.85 -10.70 -16.32
N ILE A 81 10.77 -10.18 -15.75
CA ILE A 81 10.77 -8.98 -14.88
C ILE A 81 11.78 -9.14 -13.74
N GLY A 82 11.78 -10.28 -13.03
CA GLY A 82 12.73 -10.56 -11.95
C GLY A 82 14.19 -10.59 -12.41
N ARG A 83 14.48 -10.90 -13.69
CA ARG A 83 15.83 -10.77 -14.24
C ARG A 83 16.22 -9.30 -14.47
N LEU A 84 15.29 -8.49 -15.03
CA LEU A 84 15.52 -7.07 -15.27
C LEU A 84 15.71 -6.30 -13.96
N MET A 85 15.01 -6.67 -12.90
CA MET A 85 15.14 -6.05 -11.57
C MET A 85 16.56 -6.11 -10.98
N ARG A 86 17.41 -7.02 -11.44
CA ARG A 86 18.79 -7.12 -10.94
C ARG A 86 19.70 -5.95 -11.38
N GLY A 87 19.32 -5.25 -12.43
CA GLY A 87 20.07 -4.12 -12.98
C GLY A 87 19.46 -2.75 -12.61
N VAL A 88 18.46 -2.72 -11.74
CA VAL A 88 17.72 -1.50 -11.38
C VAL A 88 18.02 -1.12 -9.94
N ASP A 89 18.11 0.19 -9.66
CA ASP A 89 18.10 0.70 -8.28
C ASP A 89 16.73 0.42 -7.65
N ALA A 90 16.73 -0.49 -6.69
CA ALA A 90 15.49 -0.93 -6.02
C ALA A 90 14.97 0.09 -4.98
N GLY A 91 15.82 1.00 -4.50
CA GLY A 91 15.47 1.95 -3.42
C GLY A 91 14.24 2.79 -3.76
N PRO A 92 14.28 3.61 -4.81
CA PRO A 92 13.15 4.47 -5.20
C PRO A 92 11.88 3.69 -5.53
N LEU A 93 12.01 2.47 -6.06
CA LEU A 93 10.87 1.61 -6.39
C LEU A 93 10.22 1.03 -5.13
N ALA A 94 11.03 0.60 -4.17
CA ALA A 94 10.55 0.10 -2.89
C ALA A 94 9.82 1.22 -2.11
N GLU A 95 10.39 2.43 -2.06
CA GLU A 95 9.76 3.59 -1.43
C GLU A 95 8.40 3.91 -2.06
N ALA A 96 8.30 3.90 -3.39
CA ALA A 96 7.04 4.15 -4.08
C ALA A 96 5.98 3.08 -3.78
N ILE A 97 6.36 1.81 -3.73
CA ILE A 97 5.45 0.71 -3.36
C ILE A 97 4.99 0.84 -1.90
N GLU A 98 5.91 1.17 -0.98
CA GLU A 98 5.54 1.36 0.44
C GLU A 98 4.65 2.60 0.63
N ALA A 99 4.95 3.72 -0.02
CA ALA A 99 4.10 4.91 0.02
C ALA A 99 2.68 4.61 -0.46
N ARG A 100 2.54 3.83 -1.55
CA ARG A 100 1.24 3.38 -2.03
C ARG A 100 0.53 2.45 -1.03
N ARG A 101 1.24 1.49 -0.46
CA ARG A 101 0.69 0.57 0.54
C ARG A 101 0.17 1.31 1.76
N ASN A 102 0.95 2.29 2.25
CA ASN A 102 0.55 3.14 3.37
C ASN A 102 -0.67 3.98 3.02
N GLY A 103 -0.74 4.55 1.81
CA GLY A 103 -1.92 5.26 1.31
C GLY A 103 -3.16 4.37 1.28
N GLN A 104 -3.06 3.17 0.73
CA GLN A 104 -4.18 2.22 0.69
C GLN A 104 -4.64 1.78 2.09
N GLN A 105 -3.71 1.58 3.04
CA GLN A 105 -4.04 1.27 4.42
C GLN A 105 -4.75 2.44 5.12
N ALA A 106 -4.28 3.67 4.89
CA ALA A 106 -4.93 4.87 5.42
C ALA A 106 -6.35 5.05 4.86
N ASP A 107 -6.55 4.80 3.57
CA ASP A 107 -7.87 4.86 2.93
C ASP A 107 -8.81 3.77 3.47
N ALA A 108 -8.32 2.55 3.63
CA ALA A 108 -9.08 1.45 4.21
C ALA A 108 -9.48 1.72 5.68
N ALA A 109 -8.54 2.25 6.48
CA ALA A 109 -8.79 2.63 7.87
C ALA A 109 -9.84 3.76 7.96
N ARG A 110 -9.75 4.75 7.07
CA ARG A 110 -10.72 5.85 6.97
C ARG A 110 -12.11 5.34 6.59
N LEU A 111 -12.19 4.46 5.60
CA LEU A 111 -13.44 3.82 5.19
C LEU A 111 -14.11 3.08 6.37
N HIS A 112 -13.34 2.25 7.05
CA HIS A 112 -13.82 1.49 8.21
C HIS A 112 -14.27 2.41 9.35
N LEU A 113 -13.53 3.48 9.63
CA LEU A 113 -13.90 4.48 10.63
C LEU A 113 -15.22 5.18 10.25
N ALA A 114 -15.41 5.52 8.97
CA ALA A 114 -16.65 6.13 8.49
C ALA A 114 -17.85 5.18 8.62
N GLU A 115 -17.66 3.89 8.35
CA GLU A 115 -18.70 2.87 8.56
C GLU A 115 -19.09 2.75 10.03
N GLN A 116 -18.10 2.72 10.93
CA GLN A 116 -18.34 2.68 12.37
C GLN A 116 -19.10 3.92 12.87
N TRP A 117 -18.73 5.13 12.40
CA TRP A 117 -19.41 6.34 12.79
C TRP A 117 -20.83 6.40 12.24
N ARG A 118 -21.04 6.00 10.98
CA ARG A 118 -22.39 5.89 10.43
C ARG A 118 -23.26 4.98 11.26
N GLU A 119 -22.78 3.81 11.62
CA GLU A 119 -23.53 2.84 12.44
C GLU A 119 -23.85 3.41 13.82
N LYS A 120 -22.86 3.96 14.52
CA LYS A 120 -23.03 4.59 15.83
C LYS A 120 -24.09 5.70 15.80
N LEU A 121 -24.01 6.60 14.82
CA LEU A 121 -24.93 7.74 14.68
C LEU A 121 -26.35 7.28 14.32
N LEU A 122 -26.52 6.25 13.49
CA LEU A 122 -27.84 5.74 13.13
C LEU A 122 -28.50 4.95 14.25
N SER A 123 -27.74 4.22 15.06
CA SER A 123 -28.24 3.38 16.14
C SER A 123 -28.45 4.12 17.47
N ALA A 124 -27.82 5.28 17.65
CA ALA A 124 -27.90 6.05 18.88
C ALA A 124 -29.32 6.60 19.14
N ALA A 125 -29.73 6.66 20.41
CA ALA A 125 -30.91 7.42 20.80
C ALA A 125 -30.72 8.92 20.52
N GLU A 126 -31.79 9.65 20.29
CA GLU A 126 -31.72 11.08 19.93
C GLU A 126 -31.02 11.92 21.00
N ALA A 127 -31.22 11.58 22.28
CA ALA A 127 -30.55 12.24 23.40
C ALA A 127 -29.02 12.00 23.45
N ASP A 128 -28.53 10.95 22.84
CA ASP A 128 -27.10 10.59 22.88
C ASP A 128 -26.30 11.14 21.67
N VAL A 129 -26.99 11.71 20.68
CA VAL A 129 -26.36 12.20 19.44
C VAL A 129 -25.36 13.30 19.73
N ASP A 130 -25.71 14.27 20.59
CA ASP A 130 -24.83 15.38 20.95
C ASP A 130 -23.54 14.89 21.61
N ALA A 131 -23.65 13.92 22.50
CA ALA A 131 -22.47 13.30 23.13
C ALA A 131 -21.58 12.59 22.12
N LEU A 132 -22.15 11.89 21.13
CA LEU A 132 -21.40 11.25 20.06
C LEU A 132 -20.73 12.28 19.13
N LEU A 133 -21.44 13.35 18.78
CA LEU A 133 -20.89 14.41 17.97
C LEU A 133 -19.78 15.20 18.70
N ALA A 134 -19.82 15.29 20.01
CA ALA A 134 -18.76 15.91 20.81
C ALA A 134 -17.41 15.14 20.72
N VAL A 135 -17.48 13.82 20.53
CA VAL A 135 -16.27 12.96 20.39
C VAL A 135 -15.97 12.55 18.95
N PHE A 136 -16.72 13.08 17.99
CA PHE A 136 -16.47 12.87 16.57
C PHE A 136 -15.12 13.49 16.19
N PRO A 137 -14.30 12.82 15.34
CA PRO A 137 -12.99 13.35 14.95
C PRO A 137 -13.12 14.45 13.88
N TRP A 138 -13.50 15.65 14.30
CA TRP A 138 -13.65 16.81 13.42
C TRP A 138 -12.31 17.22 12.79
N PRO A 139 -12.32 17.72 11.53
CA PRO A 139 -11.10 18.20 10.87
C PRO A 139 -10.57 19.50 11.48
N ASP A 140 -11.43 20.29 12.09
CA ASP A 140 -11.12 21.56 12.76
C ASP A 140 -11.64 21.58 14.20
N ALA A 141 -11.07 22.47 15.02
CA ALA A 141 -11.47 22.62 16.43
C ALA A 141 -12.88 23.24 16.60
N GLU A 142 -13.38 23.92 15.58
CA GLU A 142 -14.68 24.62 15.61
C GLU A 142 -15.82 23.71 15.14
N ALA A 143 -15.50 22.50 14.65
CA ALA A 143 -16.48 21.55 14.12
C ALA A 143 -17.44 22.18 13.07
N ALA A 144 -16.91 23.00 12.17
CA ALA A 144 -17.68 23.74 11.17
C ALA A 144 -18.60 22.86 10.31
N GLY A 145 -18.25 21.57 10.15
CA GLY A 145 -19.07 20.59 9.44
C GLY A 145 -20.23 19.99 10.26
N ARG A 146 -20.36 20.34 11.56
CA ARG A 146 -21.38 19.75 12.45
C ARG A 146 -22.82 19.98 11.99
N PRO A 147 -23.25 21.19 11.63
CA PRO A 147 -24.64 21.42 11.22
C PRO A 147 -25.03 20.62 9.96
N GLU A 148 -24.09 20.46 9.02
CA GLU A 148 -24.32 19.66 7.81
C GLU A 148 -24.45 18.18 8.16
N LEU A 149 -23.60 17.65 9.05
CA LEU A 149 -23.65 16.25 9.49
C LEU A 149 -24.95 15.94 10.25
N GLU A 150 -25.41 16.84 11.13
CA GLU A 150 -26.68 16.74 11.85
C GLU A 150 -27.89 16.69 10.90
N LYS A 151 -27.88 17.53 9.86
CA LYS A 151 -28.90 17.51 8.81
C LYS A 151 -28.93 16.20 8.06
N LEU A 152 -27.76 15.72 7.61
CA LEU A 152 -27.64 14.43 6.91
C LEU A 152 -28.08 13.27 7.79
N LEU A 153 -27.78 13.31 9.09
CA LEU A 153 -28.23 12.31 10.05
C LEU A 153 -29.75 12.30 10.22
N ALA A 154 -30.36 13.48 10.35
CA ALA A 154 -31.83 13.60 10.48
C ALA A 154 -32.54 13.06 9.24
N GLU A 155 -32.02 13.34 8.04
CA GLU A 155 -32.54 12.80 6.78
C GLU A 155 -32.38 11.27 6.71
N ALA A 156 -31.21 10.74 7.09
CA ALA A 156 -30.92 9.30 7.07
C ALA A 156 -31.77 8.49 8.06
N ARG A 157 -32.12 9.07 9.23
CA ARG A 157 -33.00 8.44 10.21
C ARG A 157 -34.47 8.39 9.79
N ARG A 158 -34.91 9.35 8.94
CA ARG A 158 -36.29 9.39 8.39
C ARG A 158 -36.45 8.50 7.16
N GLU A 159 -35.35 7.97 6.61
CA GLU A 159 -35.40 7.18 5.38
C GLU A 159 -36.08 5.83 5.61
N ASP A 160 -37.12 5.54 4.82
CA ASP A 160 -37.84 4.27 4.82
C ASP A 160 -36.97 3.16 4.21
N ASP A 161 -36.86 2.02 4.90
CA ASP A 161 -36.11 0.83 4.43
C ASP A 161 -36.64 0.24 3.09
N ARG A 162 -37.84 0.61 2.69
CA ARG A 162 -38.44 0.20 1.40
C ARG A 162 -37.89 0.95 0.21
N ARG A 163 -37.14 2.03 0.39
CA ARG A 163 -36.55 2.84 -0.67
C ARG A 163 -35.05 2.62 -0.78
N PRO A 164 -34.44 2.85 -1.96
CA PRO A 164 -32.99 2.84 -2.05
C PRO A 164 -32.36 3.80 -1.02
N PRO A 165 -31.32 3.41 -0.30
CA PRO A 165 -30.76 4.15 0.85
C PRO A 165 -29.99 5.40 0.42
N HIS A 166 -30.67 6.41 -0.12
CA HIS A 166 -30.05 7.65 -0.62
C HIS A 166 -29.52 8.55 0.51
N ALA A 167 -30.31 8.73 1.56
CA ALA A 167 -29.95 9.60 2.68
C ALA A 167 -28.85 8.95 3.54
N ARG A 168 -28.94 7.63 3.79
CA ARG A 168 -27.86 6.86 4.47
C ARG A 168 -26.56 6.87 3.70
N ARG A 169 -26.60 6.87 2.36
CA ARG A 169 -25.40 7.03 1.52
C ARG A 169 -24.88 8.46 1.55
N ALA A 170 -25.77 9.47 1.62
CA ALA A 170 -25.36 10.87 1.75
C ALA A 170 -24.67 11.11 3.09
N LEU A 171 -25.21 10.58 4.19
CA LEU A 171 -24.58 10.60 5.51
C LEU A 171 -23.18 9.99 5.48
N PHE A 172 -23.05 8.79 4.92
CA PHE A 172 -21.74 8.13 4.79
C PHE A 172 -20.72 9.01 4.02
N ARG A 173 -21.14 9.59 2.89
CA ARG A 173 -20.26 10.49 2.11
C ARG A 173 -19.90 11.77 2.87
N GLY A 174 -20.82 12.31 3.68
CA GLY A 174 -20.55 13.44 4.55
C GLY A 174 -19.49 13.10 5.60
N ILE A 175 -19.62 11.97 6.27
CA ILE A 175 -18.63 11.47 7.23
C ILE A 175 -17.26 11.27 6.56
N MET A 176 -17.23 10.60 5.40
CA MET A 176 -15.98 10.38 4.65
C MET A 176 -15.28 11.69 4.33
N ARG A 177 -16.02 12.70 3.83
CA ARG A 177 -15.46 14.03 3.52
C ARG A 177 -14.82 14.70 4.73
N LEU A 178 -15.47 14.62 5.90
CA LEU A 178 -14.94 15.20 7.14
C LEU A 178 -13.66 14.45 7.59
N LEU A 179 -13.60 13.13 7.44
CA LEU A 179 -12.42 12.34 7.77
C LEU A 179 -11.26 12.51 6.77
N GLU A 180 -11.53 12.94 5.54
CA GLU A 180 -10.51 13.25 4.52
C GLU A 180 -9.82 14.60 4.76
N GLN A 181 -10.50 15.53 5.40
CA GLN A 181 -9.97 16.88 5.67
C GLN A 181 -9.09 16.93 6.94
N ARG A 182 -9.02 15.84 7.68
CA ARG A 182 -8.18 15.69 8.88
C ARG A 182 -6.73 15.35 8.54
#